data_dc4b11ad0ea0b62796c231e8b3e0322e
#
_entry.id   dc4b11ad0ea0b62796c231e8b3e0322e
#
_cell.length_a   1.000
_cell.length_b   1.000
_cell.length_c   1.000
_cell.angle_alpha   90.00
_cell.angle_beta   90.00
_cell.angle_gamma   90.00
#
_symmetry.space_group_name_H-M   'P 1'
#
loop_
_entity.id
_entity.type
_entity.pdbx_description
1 polymer ?
#
loop_
_entity_poly.entity_id
_entity_poly.type
_entity_poly.pdbx_seq_one_letter_code
_entity_poly.pdbx_strand_id
1 'polypeptide(L)'
;MTDPATQTHEDDALGKAYDRKLMRRLLVYARPYRALMYGALALLCVEGGVQVVGPLLTRRVIDVAVPAHDTHVVIASAGFLFLALVAEFVTSYGQTWLTSLLGQRVMRDLRMEIFDHLQRLSVSFFDRNPAGRLITRVTSDVETLNELFTSGVVSGVGDLFTLIAISVAMLLMDWRLALASFAVIPFVVMVSGLFRKGVRDTYREIRVRLARINSFLQERLTGMRIVQLFGQEKREAHRFDELNRSHLDANLKSITIYALYFPAIELLTSIALAILIVAGASRVHANLLSVGTVAAFLQLVRRFFQPLQDLSEKYNILQTAMASSERIFTLLDTVPSVPDQAGPTEIAKRSKAVEVTFEDVWFAYDIAHLARQKSGTPAESAPTEWVLKGVSFTARPGETLALVGHTGAGKTTIVNLLMRFYDPQRGRITINGIDIRTMPLDELRSLIGYVQQDIFLFAGDIATNIRLSNPLSDEDVVKAAAKVGADRIIRGFPRGYGQVLGERGASISVGERQLLSFARAIAANAPLLLLDEATSAVDSEIEAEIHAALSVLVSGRTTIAVAHRLSTIANADMILVLHHGEVAERGTHGELLERGGLYNTLWRLQAGDSEPLLKRAG
;
A
#
# COMPACT_ATOMS: atom_id res chain seq x y z
N MET A 1 4.67 -16.74 -13.80
CA MET A 1 4.24 -15.68 -14.74
C MET A 1 2.73 -15.64 -14.65
N THR A 2 2.16 -14.76 -13.84
CA THR A 2 0.72 -14.56 -13.72
C THR A 2 0.25 -13.70 -14.89
N ASP A 3 -0.77 -14.16 -15.58
CA ASP A 3 -1.40 -13.52 -16.74
C ASP A 3 -1.80 -12.07 -16.40
N PRO A 4 -1.31 -11.04 -17.14
CA PRO A 4 -1.69 -9.64 -16.89
C PRO A 4 -3.19 -9.38 -17.08
N ALA A 5 -3.94 -10.29 -17.69
CA ALA A 5 -5.40 -10.19 -17.83
C ALA A 5 -6.16 -10.41 -16.51
N THR A 6 -5.59 -11.14 -15.54
CA THR A 6 -6.24 -11.36 -14.23
C THR A 6 -6.06 -10.19 -13.26
N GLN A 7 -5.09 -9.30 -13.49
CA GLN A 7 -4.86 -8.13 -12.63
C GLN A 7 -5.83 -6.96 -12.90
N THR A 8 -6.46 -6.93 -14.08
CA THR A 8 -7.43 -5.89 -14.45
C THR A 8 -8.83 -6.11 -13.88
N HIS A 9 -9.17 -7.33 -13.45
CA HIS A 9 -10.52 -7.65 -12.94
C HIS A 9 -10.75 -7.27 -11.47
N GLU A 10 -9.70 -7.16 -10.65
CA GLU A 10 -9.86 -6.70 -9.26
C GLU A 10 -9.98 -5.17 -9.14
N ASP A 11 -9.39 -4.42 -10.08
CA ASP A 11 -9.53 -2.95 -10.12
C ASP A 11 -10.83 -2.48 -10.81
N ASP A 12 -11.51 -3.32 -11.56
CA ASP A 12 -12.76 -3.02 -12.28
C ASP A 12 -14.04 -3.36 -11.49
N ALA A 13 -13.96 -3.92 -10.31
CA ALA A 13 -15.07 -3.94 -9.36
C ALA A 13 -15.32 -2.52 -8.85
N LEU A 14 -15.87 -1.67 -9.70
CA LEU A 14 -16.50 -0.40 -9.33
C LEU A 14 -17.59 -0.74 -8.32
N GLY A 15 -17.23 -0.74 -7.04
CA GLY A 15 -18.13 -0.88 -5.91
C GLY A 15 -19.31 0.07 -6.08
N LYS A 16 -20.44 -0.20 -5.45
CA LYS A 16 -21.58 0.71 -5.44
C LYS A 16 -21.06 2.11 -5.15
N ALA A 17 -21.42 3.10 -5.96
CA ALA A 17 -21.00 4.49 -5.85
C ALA A 17 -21.14 5.08 -4.42
N TYR A 18 -21.96 4.45 -3.60
CA TYR A 18 -22.15 4.72 -2.19
C TYR A 18 -22.43 3.41 -1.44
N ASP A 19 -21.54 3.05 -0.52
CA ASP A 19 -21.77 1.97 0.46
C ASP A 19 -21.93 2.57 1.86
N ARG A 20 -23.14 2.42 2.42
CA ARG A 20 -23.48 2.92 3.76
C ARG A 20 -22.62 2.29 4.85
N LYS A 21 -22.20 1.03 4.69
CA LYS A 21 -21.40 0.31 5.69
C LYS A 21 -19.98 0.87 5.74
N LEU A 22 -19.36 1.07 4.57
CA LEU A 22 -18.04 1.67 4.45
C LEU A 22 -18.05 3.13 4.96
N MET A 23 -19.03 3.93 4.55
CA MET A 23 -19.18 5.32 5.03
C MET A 23 -19.33 5.38 6.54
N ARG A 24 -20.15 4.52 7.15
CA ARG A 24 -20.30 4.47 8.61
C ARG A 24 -18.98 4.12 9.30
N ARG A 25 -18.21 3.23 8.73
CA ARG A 25 -16.91 2.80 9.24
C ARG A 25 -15.88 3.94 9.16
N LEU A 26 -15.84 4.68 8.05
CA LEU A 26 -15.03 5.87 7.90
C LEU A 26 -15.38 6.98 8.92
N LEU A 27 -16.66 7.21 9.14
CA LEU A 27 -17.11 8.22 10.10
C LEU A 27 -16.72 7.89 11.55
N VAL A 28 -16.40 6.62 11.87
CA VAL A 28 -15.87 6.25 13.19
C VAL A 28 -14.54 6.93 13.46
N TYR A 29 -13.67 7.08 12.45
CA TYR A 29 -12.39 7.78 12.58
C TYR A 29 -12.52 9.29 12.81
N ALA A 30 -13.64 9.88 12.38
CA ALA A 30 -13.94 11.30 12.67
C ALA A 30 -14.48 11.53 14.10
N ARG A 31 -14.96 10.48 14.80
CA ARG A 31 -15.56 10.60 16.15
C ARG A 31 -14.66 11.27 17.19
N PRO A 32 -13.36 10.96 17.29
CA PRO A 32 -12.47 11.63 18.24
C PRO A 32 -12.39 13.14 18.01
N TYR A 33 -12.63 13.58 16.77
CA TYR A 33 -12.50 14.95 16.29
C TYR A 33 -13.83 15.67 16.06
N ARG A 34 -14.91 15.17 16.70
CA ARG A 34 -16.28 15.71 16.54
C ARG A 34 -16.39 17.23 16.77
N ALA A 35 -15.56 17.77 17.67
CA ALA A 35 -15.55 19.22 17.92
C ALA A 35 -15.10 20.01 16.69
N LEU A 36 -14.06 19.54 15.97
CA LEU A 36 -13.61 20.16 14.72
C LEU A 36 -14.67 20.03 13.62
N MET A 37 -15.32 18.86 13.53
CA MET A 37 -16.38 18.60 12.57
C MET A 37 -17.60 19.52 12.79
N TYR A 38 -18.08 19.63 14.03
CA TYR A 38 -19.20 20.52 14.36
C TYR A 38 -18.82 21.99 14.21
N GLY A 39 -17.58 22.38 14.53
CA GLY A 39 -17.06 23.73 14.30
C GLY A 39 -17.06 24.09 12.82
N ALA A 40 -16.57 23.20 11.96
CA ALA A 40 -16.59 23.38 10.52
C ALA A 40 -18.02 23.49 9.96
N LEU A 41 -18.93 22.62 10.41
CA LEU A 41 -20.35 22.65 10.01
C LEU A 41 -21.03 23.96 10.46
N ALA A 42 -20.77 24.43 11.67
CA ALA A 42 -21.32 25.70 12.16
C ALA A 42 -20.83 26.88 11.31
N LEU A 43 -19.54 26.93 10.97
CA LEU A 43 -18.99 27.95 10.08
C LEU A 43 -19.61 27.88 8.68
N LEU A 44 -19.84 26.69 8.12
CA LEU A 44 -20.55 26.53 6.84
C LEU A 44 -21.98 27.06 6.87
N CYS A 45 -22.72 26.81 7.96
CA CYS A 45 -24.06 27.40 8.12
C CYS A 45 -24.02 28.92 8.18
N VAL A 46 -23.03 29.49 8.88
CA VAL A 46 -22.85 30.95 8.94
C VAL A 46 -22.46 31.51 7.57
N GLU A 47 -21.53 30.86 6.87
CA GLU A 47 -21.10 31.24 5.52
C GLU A 47 -22.28 31.29 4.52
N GLY A 48 -23.12 30.21 4.49
CA GLY A 48 -24.31 30.19 3.66
C GLY A 48 -25.30 31.31 3.96
N GLY A 49 -25.42 31.72 5.24
CA GLY A 49 -26.22 32.88 5.65
C GLY A 49 -25.62 34.21 5.19
N VAL A 50 -24.32 34.37 5.38
CA VAL A 50 -23.58 35.61 5.02
C VAL A 50 -23.63 35.86 3.50
N GLN A 51 -23.58 34.81 2.68
CA GLN A 51 -23.67 34.90 1.22
C GLN A 51 -24.98 35.53 0.72
N VAL A 52 -26.07 35.46 1.48
CA VAL A 52 -27.35 36.07 1.14
C VAL A 52 -27.39 37.57 1.52
N VAL A 53 -26.55 38.02 2.44
CA VAL A 53 -26.55 39.41 2.95
C VAL A 53 -26.25 40.44 1.85
N GLY A 54 -25.25 40.16 1.00
CA GLY A 54 -24.88 41.06 -0.11
C GLY A 54 -26.04 41.39 -1.05
N PRO A 55 -26.74 40.42 -1.61
CA PRO A 55 -27.93 40.63 -2.42
C PRO A 55 -29.05 41.40 -1.70
N LEU A 56 -29.29 41.14 -0.40
CA LEU A 56 -30.30 41.87 0.38
C LEU A 56 -29.92 43.35 0.62
N LEU A 57 -28.65 43.62 0.87
CA LEU A 57 -28.15 44.99 0.99
C LEU A 57 -28.25 45.75 -0.34
N THR A 58 -27.92 45.07 -1.45
CA THR A 58 -28.10 45.66 -2.80
C THR A 58 -29.57 46.05 -3.05
N ARG A 59 -30.51 45.15 -2.70
CA ARG A 59 -31.95 45.46 -2.76
C ARG A 59 -32.28 46.70 -1.95
N ARG A 60 -31.82 46.77 -0.68
CA ARG A 60 -32.11 47.90 0.22
C ARG A 60 -31.58 49.23 -0.34
N VAL A 61 -30.38 49.22 -0.91
CA VAL A 61 -29.79 50.44 -1.52
C VAL A 61 -30.63 50.91 -2.70
N ILE A 62 -30.98 50.03 -3.60
CA ILE A 62 -31.74 50.38 -4.82
C ILE A 62 -33.17 50.82 -4.51
N ASP A 63 -33.83 50.17 -3.55
CA ASP A 63 -35.25 50.40 -3.26
C ASP A 63 -35.48 51.56 -2.29
N VAL A 64 -34.53 51.84 -1.38
CA VAL A 64 -34.72 52.82 -0.31
C VAL A 64 -33.76 54.02 -0.46
N ALA A 65 -32.47 53.77 -0.59
CA ALA A 65 -31.47 54.83 -0.53
C ALA A 65 -31.46 55.70 -1.81
N VAL A 66 -31.54 55.05 -2.97
CA VAL A 66 -31.50 55.79 -4.27
C VAL A 66 -32.73 56.68 -4.47
N PRO A 67 -33.99 56.25 -4.25
CA PRO A 67 -35.16 57.10 -4.38
C PRO A 67 -35.21 58.24 -3.34
N ALA A 68 -34.70 57.99 -2.13
CA ALA A 68 -34.66 58.99 -1.04
C ALA A 68 -33.48 59.95 -1.14
N HIS A 69 -32.56 59.77 -2.08
CA HIS A 69 -31.26 60.50 -2.16
C HIS A 69 -30.51 60.47 -0.82
N ASP A 70 -30.66 59.42 0.00
CA ASP A 70 -30.08 59.31 1.34
C ASP A 70 -28.70 58.66 1.28
N THR A 71 -27.68 59.50 1.28
CA THR A 71 -26.27 59.09 1.28
C THR A 71 -25.88 58.35 2.57
N HIS A 72 -26.53 58.60 3.71
CA HIS A 72 -26.25 57.91 4.96
C HIS A 72 -26.64 56.43 4.88
N VAL A 73 -27.77 56.11 4.26
CA VAL A 73 -28.20 54.70 4.03
C VAL A 73 -27.27 54.00 3.06
N VAL A 74 -26.74 54.71 2.03
CA VAL A 74 -25.75 54.15 1.10
C VAL A 74 -24.46 53.81 1.84
N ILE A 75 -23.91 54.76 2.61
CA ILE A 75 -22.64 54.58 3.35
C ILE A 75 -22.81 53.46 4.40
N ALA A 76 -23.92 53.44 5.14
CA ALA A 76 -24.21 52.38 6.10
C ALA A 76 -24.31 50.99 5.43
N SER A 77 -25.02 50.90 4.30
CA SER A 77 -25.13 49.64 3.55
C SER A 77 -23.78 49.17 2.98
N ALA A 78 -22.93 50.09 2.51
CA ALA A 78 -21.56 49.77 2.08
C ALA A 78 -20.70 49.27 3.25
N GLY A 79 -20.83 49.91 4.44
CA GLY A 79 -20.16 49.46 5.66
C GLY A 79 -20.60 48.03 6.10
N PHE A 80 -21.93 47.76 6.06
CA PHE A 80 -22.45 46.42 6.33
C PHE A 80 -22.02 45.39 5.28
N LEU A 81 -21.93 45.77 3.99
CA LEU A 81 -21.41 44.92 2.93
C LEU A 81 -19.94 44.57 3.19
N PHE A 82 -19.14 45.58 3.53
CA PHE A 82 -17.73 45.36 3.88
C PHE A 82 -17.59 44.41 5.08
N LEU A 83 -18.40 44.60 6.13
CA LEU A 83 -18.41 43.74 7.29
C LEU A 83 -18.84 42.30 6.92
N ALA A 84 -19.85 42.16 6.04
CA ALA A 84 -20.27 40.85 5.54
C ALA A 84 -19.16 40.15 4.73
N LEU A 85 -18.42 40.87 3.89
CA LEU A 85 -17.28 40.33 3.14
C LEU A 85 -16.15 39.87 4.07
N VAL A 86 -15.85 40.67 5.12
CA VAL A 86 -14.88 40.28 6.15
C VAL A 86 -15.35 39.04 6.91
N ALA A 87 -16.64 38.98 7.26
CA ALA A 87 -17.24 37.81 7.90
C ALA A 87 -17.18 36.55 6.99
N GLU A 88 -17.49 36.72 5.69
CA GLU A 88 -17.36 35.64 4.70
C GLU A 88 -15.91 35.15 4.61
N PHE A 89 -14.93 36.06 4.55
CA PHE A 89 -13.52 35.68 4.57
C PHE A 89 -13.11 34.93 5.83
N VAL A 90 -13.48 35.40 7.02
CA VAL A 90 -13.13 34.78 8.30
C VAL A 90 -13.78 33.42 8.45
N THR A 91 -15.06 33.29 8.08
CA THR A 91 -15.78 32.02 8.16
C THR A 91 -15.25 30.98 7.16
N SER A 92 -14.97 31.39 5.92
CA SER A 92 -14.40 30.52 4.89
C SER A 92 -12.98 30.08 5.25
N TYR A 93 -12.12 30.99 5.73
CA TYR A 93 -10.80 30.65 6.25
C TYR A 93 -10.88 29.65 7.41
N GLY A 94 -11.70 29.96 8.42
CA GLY A 94 -11.85 29.11 9.60
C GLY A 94 -12.40 27.72 9.24
N GLN A 95 -13.38 27.65 8.36
CA GLN A 95 -13.97 26.41 7.86
C GLN A 95 -12.93 25.55 7.12
N THR A 96 -12.21 26.16 6.16
CA THR A 96 -11.16 25.47 5.40
C THR A 96 -10.06 24.94 6.33
N TRP A 97 -9.62 25.77 7.29
CA TRP A 97 -8.60 25.36 8.25
C TRP A 97 -9.05 24.22 9.16
N LEU A 98 -10.26 24.30 9.74
CA LEU A 98 -10.81 23.24 10.59
C LEU A 98 -11.02 21.93 9.84
N THR A 99 -11.51 22.01 8.60
CA THR A 99 -11.75 20.84 7.75
C THR A 99 -10.43 20.17 7.34
N SER A 100 -9.43 20.95 6.93
CA SER A 100 -8.11 20.44 6.59
C SER A 100 -7.42 19.80 7.80
N LEU A 101 -7.52 20.42 8.98
CA LEU A 101 -6.98 19.87 10.22
C LEU A 101 -7.67 18.56 10.62
N LEU A 102 -9.00 18.49 10.46
CA LEU A 102 -9.77 17.25 10.67
C LEU A 102 -9.26 16.14 9.74
N GLY A 103 -9.17 16.42 8.44
CA GLY A 103 -8.69 15.47 7.43
C GLY A 103 -7.30 14.94 7.78
N GLN A 104 -6.33 15.83 8.05
CA GLN A 104 -4.95 15.43 8.35
C GLN A 104 -4.84 14.58 9.64
N ARG A 105 -5.62 14.87 10.68
CA ARG A 105 -5.63 14.08 11.91
C ARG A 105 -6.21 12.68 11.68
N VAL A 106 -7.32 12.58 10.98
CA VAL A 106 -7.93 11.29 10.62
C VAL A 106 -6.96 10.46 9.76
N MET A 107 -6.28 11.09 8.80
CA MET A 107 -5.30 10.40 7.95
C MET A 107 -4.09 9.89 8.72
N ARG A 108 -3.58 10.67 9.67
CA ARG A 108 -2.50 10.23 10.55
C ARG A 108 -2.89 8.96 11.31
N ASP A 109 -4.07 8.96 11.93
CA ASP A 109 -4.53 7.84 12.75
C ASP A 109 -4.76 6.59 11.88
N LEU A 110 -5.35 6.76 10.70
CA LEU A 110 -5.57 5.67 9.75
C LEU A 110 -4.25 5.09 9.22
N ARG A 111 -3.27 5.95 8.85
CA ARG A 111 -1.94 5.49 8.43
C ARG A 111 -1.24 4.69 9.52
N MET A 112 -1.33 5.14 10.77
CA MET A 112 -0.74 4.42 11.90
C MET A 112 -1.40 3.07 12.12
N GLU A 113 -2.72 2.99 12.05
CA GLU A 113 -3.46 1.73 12.20
C GLU A 113 -3.14 0.74 11.06
N ILE A 114 -3.10 1.21 9.80
CA ILE A 114 -2.71 0.37 8.66
C ILE A 114 -1.28 -0.15 8.84
N PHE A 115 -0.35 0.71 9.23
CA PHE A 115 1.05 0.33 9.40
C PHE A 115 1.24 -0.67 10.54
N ASP A 116 0.58 -0.45 11.68
CA ASP A 116 0.59 -1.36 12.82
C ASP A 116 -0.03 -2.73 12.46
N HIS A 117 -1.13 -2.71 11.71
CA HIS A 117 -1.74 -3.93 11.21
C HIS A 117 -0.84 -4.69 10.23
N LEU A 118 -0.20 -3.99 9.29
CA LEU A 118 0.76 -4.60 8.36
C LEU A 118 1.89 -5.32 9.10
N GLN A 119 2.43 -4.74 10.19
CA GLN A 119 3.51 -5.37 10.95
C GLN A 119 3.08 -6.68 11.65
N ARG A 120 1.79 -6.87 11.89
CA ARG A 120 1.22 -8.09 12.52
C ARG A 120 0.84 -9.16 11.50
N LEU A 121 0.80 -8.84 10.21
CA LEU A 121 0.46 -9.80 9.17
C LEU A 121 1.59 -10.82 8.96
N SER A 122 1.22 -12.04 8.62
CA SER A 122 2.15 -13.14 8.33
C SER A 122 2.95 -12.88 7.05
N VAL A 123 4.15 -13.44 6.94
CA VAL A 123 5.01 -13.35 5.74
C VAL A 123 4.26 -13.83 4.49
N SER A 124 3.42 -14.86 4.62
CA SER A 124 2.56 -15.36 3.53
C SER A 124 1.68 -14.29 2.87
N PHE A 125 1.31 -13.23 3.59
CA PHE A 125 0.58 -12.11 3.02
C PHE A 125 1.48 -11.26 2.11
N PHE A 126 2.73 -11.02 2.52
CA PHE A 126 3.69 -10.21 1.75
C PHE A 126 4.17 -10.94 0.49
N ASP A 127 4.27 -12.27 0.52
CA ASP A 127 4.62 -13.08 -0.65
C ASP A 127 3.55 -13.00 -1.77
N ARG A 128 2.28 -12.79 -1.39
CA ARG A 128 1.15 -12.63 -2.32
C ARG A 128 0.87 -11.17 -2.70
N ASN A 129 1.34 -10.21 -1.90
CA ASN A 129 1.06 -8.80 -2.08
C ASN A 129 2.37 -8.00 -2.27
N PRO A 130 2.69 -7.57 -3.49
CA PRO A 130 3.89 -6.78 -3.75
C PRO A 130 3.95 -5.51 -2.89
N ALA A 131 5.13 -5.18 -2.36
CA ALA A 131 5.34 -4.03 -1.48
C ALA A 131 4.83 -2.70 -2.10
N GLY A 132 5.00 -2.51 -3.41
CA GLY A 132 4.50 -1.32 -4.11
C GLY A 132 2.98 -1.14 -3.98
N ARG A 133 2.19 -2.23 -4.02
CA ARG A 133 0.73 -2.18 -3.81
C ARG A 133 0.39 -1.76 -2.38
N LEU A 134 1.14 -2.24 -1.40
CA LEU A 134 0.93 -1.90 0.01
C LEU A 134 1.31 -0.44 0.30
N ILE A 135 2.38 0.04 -0.31
CA ILE A 135 2.79 1.45 -0.22
C ILE A 135 1.68 2.37 -0.76
N THR A 136 1.09 2.05 -1.94
CA THR A 136 -0.01 2.86 -2.49
C THR A 136 -1.24 2.88 -1.58
N ARG A 137 -1.53 1.80 -0.84
CA ARG A 137 -2.63 1.77 0.15
C ARG A 137 -2.40 2.72 1.32
N VAL A 138 -1.16 2.77 1.85
CA VAL A 138 -0.79 3.64 2.97
C VAL A 138 -0.67 5.11 2.55
N THR A 139 -0.33 5.37 1.28
CA THR A 139 -0.12 6.73 0.75
C THR A 139 -1.32 7.23 -0.03
N SER A 140 -1.46 6.83 -1.30
CA SER A 140 -2.45 7.39 -2.23
C SER A 140 -3.90 7.07 -1.87
N ASP A 141 -4.20 5.83 -1.42
CA ASP A 141 -5.57 5.48 -1.03
C ASP A 141 -6.02 6.26 0.21
N VAL A 142 -5.11 6.45 1.19
CA VAL A 142 -5.39 7.28 2.36
C VAL A 142 -5.57 8.74 1.97
N GLU A 143 -4.77 9.29 1.01
CA GLU A 143 -4.90 10.67 0.54
C GLU A 143 -6.27 10.89 -0.15
N THR A 144 -6.74 9.91 -0.92
CA THR A 144 -8.09 9.96 -1.52
C THR A 144 -9.19 10.07 -0.46
N LEU A 145 -9.00 9.44 0.71
CA LEU A 145 -9.93 9.62 1.84
C LEU A 145 -9.84 11.02 2.46
N ASN A 146 -8.67 11.65 2.46
CA ASN A 146 -8.54 13.05 2.87
C ASN A 146 -9.40 13.96 2.00
N GLU A 147 -9.35 13.79 0.67
CA GLU A 147 -10.18 14.54 -0.27
C GLU A 147 -11.69 14.33 0.00
N LEU A 148 -12.10 13.11 0.38
CA LEU A 148 -13.47 12.84 0.77
C LEU A 148 -13.91 13.65 1.99
N PHE A 149 -13.09 13.69 3.04
CA PHE A 149 -13.42 14.42 4.27
C PHE A 149 -13.39 15.93 4.06
N THR A 150 -12.44 16.45 3.28
CA THR A 150 -12.27 17.88 3.06
C THR A 150 -13.22 18.41 1.98
N SER A 151 -13.03 18.01 0.74
CA SER A 151 -13.75 18.52 -0.43
C SER A 151 -15.02 17.73 -0.76
N GLY A 152 -15.15 16.49 -0.29
CA GLY A 152 -16.32 15.66 -0.55
C GLY A 152 -17.47 15.92 0.42
N VAL A 153 -17.34 15.43 1.65
CA VAL A 153 -18.46 15.45 2.62
C VAL A 153 -18.71 16.85 3.18
N VAL A 154 -17.66 17.51 3.71
CA VAL A 154 -17.85 18.80 4.40
C VAL A 154 -18.25 19.89 3.41
N SER A 155 -17.54 20.04 2.28
CA SER A 155 -17.96 21.00 1.25
C SER A 155 -19.31 20.66 0.64
N GLY A 156 -19.60 19.36 0.37
CA GLY A 156 -20.91 18.95 -0.17
C GLY A 156 -22.09 19.30 0.75
N VAL A 157 -21.89 19.17 2.07
CA VAL A 157 -22.88 19.62 3.06
C VAL A 157 -23.00 21.15 3.04
N GLY A 158 -21.88 21.87 2.92
CA GLY A 158 -21.88 23.33 2.80
C GLY A 158 -22.62 23.82 1.57
N ASP A 159 -22.39 23.20 0.40
CA ASP A 159 -23.11 23.53 -0.82
C ASP A 159 -24.62 23.29 -0.69
N LEU A 160 -25.03 22.21 -0.01
CA LEU A 160 -26.43 21.96 0.27
C LEU A 160 -27.05 23.05 1.17
N PHE A 161 -26.33 23.48 2.23
CA PHE A 161 -26.79 24.59 3.08
C PHE A 161 -26.88 25.89 2.29
N THR A 162 -25.89 26.20 1.46
CA THR A 162 -25.89 27.39 0.61
C THR A 162 -27.05 27.35 -0.39
N LEU A 163 -27.31 26.22 -1.06
CA LEU A 163 -28.45 26.06 -1.95
C LEU A 163 -29.78 26.24 -1.23
N ILE A 164 -29.93 25.69 -0.03
CA ILE A 164 -31.13 25.85 0.80
C ILE A 164 -31.29 27.32 1.20
N ALA A 165 -30.23 27.97 1.69
CA ALA A 165 -30.29 29.37 2.13
C ALA A 165 -30.67 30.30 0.99
N ILE A 166 -30.04 30.14 -0.19
CA ILE A 166 -30.38 30.94 -1.39
C ILE A 166 -31.80 30.65 -1.84
N SER A 167 -32.24 29.38 -1.90
CA SER A 167 -33.61 29.01 -2.31
C SER A 167 -34.65 29.61 -1.39
N VAL A 168 -34.43 29.50 -0.06
CA VAL A 168 -35.33 30.10 0.94
C VAL A 168 -35.38 31.63 0.77
N ALA A 169 -34.23 32.28 0.64
CA ALA A 169 -34.18 33.73 0.44
C ALA A 169 -34.94 34.15 -0.85
N MET A 170 -34.76 33.45 -1.95
CA MET A 170 -35.48 33.71 -3.21
C MET A 170 -37.00 33.51 -3.06
N LEU A 171 -37.42 32.41 -2.43
CA LEU A 171 -38.85 32.11 -2.22
C LEU A 171 -39.53 33.13 -1.28
N LEU A 172 -38.84 33.58 -0.23
CA LEU A 172 -39.32 34.60 0.70
C LEU A 172 -39.41 36.00 0.05
N MET A 173 -38.54 36.30 -0.91
CA MET A 173 -38.55 37.57 -1.64
C MET A 173 -39.67 37.61 -2.67
N ASP A 174 -39.76 36.63 -3.53
CA ASP A 174 -40.84 36.43 -4.48
C ASP A 174 -40.87 34.97 -5.02
N TRP A 175 -41.87 34.19 -4.65
CA TRP A 175 -41.96 32.76 -5.01
C TRP A 175 -42.16 32.54 -6.51
N ARG A 176 -42.82 33.47 -7.24
CA ARG A 176 -43.09 33.33 -8.68
C ARG A 176 -41.80 33.55 -9.48
N LEU A 177 -41.01 34.56 -9.09
CA LEU A 177 -39.71 34.81 -9.68
C LEU A 177 -38.71 33.67 -9.40
N ALA A 178 -38.76 33.13 -8.18
CA ALA A 178 -37.98 31.98 -7.80
C ALA A 178 -38.30 30.75 -8.67
N LEU A 179 -39.57 30.42 -8.83
CA LEU A 179 -40.01 29.31 -9.69
C LEU A 179 -39.62 29.53 -11.18
N ALA A 180 -39.73 30.76 -11.70
CA ALA A 180 -39.26 31.09 -13.04
C ALA A 180 -37.75 30.83 -13.21
N SER A 181 -36.94 31.18 -12.21
CA SER A 181 -35.51 30.92 -12.20
C SER A 181 -35.19 29.40 -12.09
N PHE A 182 -35.95 28.68 -11.29
CA PHE A 182 -35.78 27.22 -11.11
C PHE A 182 -36.25 26.40 -12.32
N ALA A 183 -37.02 26.96 -13.25
CA ALA A 183 -37.46 26.27 -14.47
C ALA A 183 -36.30 25.78 -15.37
N VAL A 184 -35.11 26.36 -15.20
CA VAL A 184 -33.88 25.97 -15.92
C VAL A 184 -33.18 24.76 -15.28
N ILE A 185 -33.43 24.44 -14.01
CA ILE A 185 -32.76 23.37 -13.28
C ILE A 185 -32.88 22.00 -13.96
N PRO A 186 -34.05 21.56 -14.47
CA PRO A 186 -34.17 20.27 -15.17
C PRO A 186 -33.22 20.15 -16.37
N PHE A 187 -33.01 21.25 -17.10
CA PHE A 187 -32.08 21.28 -18.24
C PHE A 187 -30.62 21.19 -17.78
N VAL A 188 -30.28 21.88 -16.69
CA VAL A 188 -28.93 21.76 -16.08
C VAL A 188 -28.65 20.34 -15.63
N VAL A 189 -29.61 19.68 -14.96
CA VAL A 189 -29.50 18.28 -14.54
C VAL A 189 -29.33 17.34 -15.74
N MET A 190 -30.10 17.58 -16.80
CA MET A 190 -30.01 16.80 -18.05
C MET A 190 -28.63 16.95 -18.71
N VAL A 191 -28.15 18.18 -18.91
CA VAL A 191 -26.83 18.46 -19.52
C VAL A 191 -25.71 17.87 -18.64
N SER A 192 -25.78 18.04 -17.32
CA SER A 192 -24.81 17.45 -16.38
C SER A 192 -24.83 15.91 -16.39
N GLY A 193 -26.00 15.31 -16.59
CA GLY A 193 -26.16 13.86 -16.76
C GLY A 193 -25.47 13.31 -18.02
N LEU A 194 -25.68 13.99 -19.16
CA LEU A 194 -25.04 13.66 -20.44
C LEU A 194 -23.51 13.83 -20.36
N PHE A 195 -23.06 14.94 -19.77
CA PHE A 195 -21.66 15.21 -19.52
C PHE A 195 -21.00 14.10 -18.68
N ARG A 196 -21.61 13.73 -17.55
CA ARG A 196 -21.11 12.69 -16.66
C ARG A 196 -20.93 11.34 -17.37
N LYS A 197 -21.88 10.96 -18.23
CA LYS A 197 -21.77 9.74 -19.03
C LYS A 197 -20.58 9.82 -20.00
N GLY A 198 -20.49 10.90 -20.78
CA GLY A 198 -19.42 11.11 -21.75
C GLY A 198 -18.02 11.13 -21.12
N VAL A 199 -17.88 11.87 -20.01
CA VAL A 199 -16.62 11.96 -19.27
C VAL A 199 -16.19 10.60 -18.74
N ARG A 200 -17.09 9.84 -18.12
CA ARG A 200 -16.79 8.51 -17.59
C ARG A 200 -16.26 7.57 -18.67
N ASP A 201 -16.89 7.51 -19.82
CA ASP A 201 -16.51 6.60 -20.91
C ASP A 201 -15.15 7.02 -21.50
N THR A 202 -14.90 8.32 -21.66
CA THR A 202 -13.63 8.85 -22.15
C THR A 202 -12.48 8.65 -21.16
N TYR A 203 -12.71 8.88 -19.86
CA TYR A 203 -11.68 8.64 -18.82
C TYR A 203 -11.31 7.16 -18.71
N ARG A 204 -12.25 6.24 -18.96
CA ARG A 204 -11.94 4.82 -19.05
C ARG A 204 -10.99 4.53 -20.22
N GLU A 205 -11.28 5.12 -21.39
CA GLU A 205 -10.42 5.00 -22.58
C GLU A 205 -9.01 5.57 -22.32
N ILE A 206 -8.92 6.76 -21.72
CA ILE A 206 -7.65 7.42 -21.35
C ILE A 206 -6.83 6.52 -20.41
N ARG A 207 -7.43 5.93 -19.36
CA ARG A 207 -6.74 5.04 -18.42
C ARG A 207 -6.17 3.81 -19.10
N VAL A 208 -6.94 3.16 -19.98
CA VAL A 208 -6.46 1.97 -20.72
C VAL A 208 -5.26 2.32 -21.60
N ARG A 209 -5.30 3.48 -22.29
CA ARG A 209 -4.19 3.92 -23.14
C ARG A 209 -2.95 4.32 -22.33
N LEU A 210 -3.14 5.01 -21.21
CA LEU A 210 -2.07 5.36 -20.29
C LEU A 210 -1.41 4.10 -19.68
N ALA A 211 -2.19 3.09 -19.31
CA ALA A 211 -1.67 1.81 -18.83
C ALA A 211 -0.77 1.13 -19.88
N ARG A 212 -1.15 1.18 -21.17
CA ARG A 212 -0.30 0.66 -22.27
C ARG A 212 1.02 1.42 -22.39
N ILE A 213 0.99 2.76 -22.28
CA ILE A 213 2.20 3.60 -22.27
C ILE A 213 3.09 3.22 -21.09
N ASN A 214 2.54 3.11 -19.89
CA ASN A 214 3.32 2.76 -18.70
C ASN A 214 3.96 1.36 -18.80
N SER A 215 3.20 0.37 -19.27
CA SER A 215 3.72 -0.98 -19.50
C SER A 215 4.86 -0.99 -20.53
N PHE A 216 4.70 -0.27 -21.63
CA PHE A 216 5.73 -0.12 -22.65
C PHE A 216 7.01 0.55 -22.09
N LEU A 217 6.85 1.66 -21.36
CA LEU A 217 7.98 2.37 -20.75
C LEU A 217 8.70 1.49 -19.73
N GLN A 218 7.96 0.81 -18.86
CA GLN A 218 8.56 -0.08 -17.87
C GLN A 218 9.39 -1.19 -18.53
N GLU A 219 8.84 -1.84 -19.56
CA GLU A 219 9.55 -2.89 -20.31
C GLU A 219 10.81 -2.36 -20.98
N ARG A 220 10.71 -1.22 -21.69
CA ARG A 220 11.83 -0.66 -22.47
C ARG A 220 12.91 -0.05 -21.58
N LEU A 221 12.55 0.65 -20.51
CA LEU A 221 13.52 1.20 -19.56
C LEU A 221 14.26 0.10 -18.80
N THR A 222 13.58 -0.96 -18.41
CA THR A 222 14.22 -2.14 -17.79
C THR A 222 15.15 -2.83 -18.77
N GLY A 223 14.74 -2.94 -20.04
CA GLY A 223 15.52 -3.56 -21.13
C GLY A 223 16.42 -2.59 -21.90
N MET A 224 16.71 -1.38 -21.40
CA MET A 224 17.40 -0.33 -22.16
C MET A 224 18.75 -0.79 -22.73
N ARG A 225 19.51 -1.60 -21.98
CA ARG A 225 20.77 -2.19 -22.48
C ARG A 225 20.57 -2.98 -23.76
N ILE A 226 19.47 -3.71 -23.89
CA ILE A 226 19.15 -4.52 -25.07
C ILE A 226 18.76 -3.61 -26.23
N VAL A 227 17.94 -2.58 -25.96
CA VAL A 227 17.52 -1.60 -26.96
C VAL A 227 18.76 -0.94 -27.59
N GLN A 228 19.71 -0.46 -26.77
CA GLN A 228 20.95 0.18 -27.23
C GLN A 228 21.91 -0.81 -27.89
N LEU A 229 22.09 -2.02 -27.34
CA LEU A 229 22.98 -3.03 -27.90
C LEU A 229 22.59 -3.42 -29.34
N PHE A 230 21.27 -3.47 -29.61
CA PHE A 230 20.74 -3.85 -30.91
C PHE A 230 20.34 -2.65 -31.80
N GLY A 231 20.63 -1.40 -31.39
CA GLY A 231 20.37 -0.18 -32.17
C GLY A 231 18.89 0.02 -32.52
N GLN A 232 17.98 -0.34 -31.60
CA GLN A 232 16.53 -0.29 -31.83
C GLN A 232 15.88 1.04 -31.43
N GLU A 233 16.64 2.07 -31.07
CA GLU A 233 16.13 3.33 -30.52
C GLU A 233 15.09 4.00 -31.41
N LYS A 234 15.37 4.05 -32.73
CA LYS A 234 14.46 4.67 -33.72
C LYS A 234 13.12 3.92 -33.82
N ARG A 235 13.19 2.59 -33.79
CA ARG A 235 11.99 1.74 -33.87
C ARG A 235 11.13 1.88 -32.61
N GLU A 236 11.78 1.88 -31.46
CA GLU A 236 11.07 2.01 -30.17
C GLU A 236 10.49 3.42 -30.00
N ALA A 237 11.20 4.47 -30.47
CA ALA A 237 10.68 5.83 -30.50
C ALA A 237 9.42 5.95 -31.39
N HIS A 238 9.42 5.31 -32.58
CA HIS A 238 8.25 5.30 -33.46
C HIS A 238 7.04 4.61 -32.78
N ARG A 239 7.29 3.46 -32.13
CA ARG A 239 6.24 2.72 -31.42
C ARG A 239 5.69 3.48 -30.23
N PHE A 240 6.54 4.21 -29.52
CA PHE A 240 6.11 5.11 -28.44
C PHE A 240 5.25 6.26 -28.98
N ASP A 241 5.62 6.86 -30.13
CA ASP A 241 4.84 7.92 -30.76
C ASP A 241 3.43 7.45 -31.15
N GLU A 242 3.29 6.23 -31.68
CA GLU A 242 1.97 5.62 -31.99
C GLU A 242 1.09 5.51 -30.72
N LEU A 243 1.66 5.01 -29.61
CA LEU A 243 0.95 4.90 -28.33
C LEU A 243 0.56 6.27 -27.80
N ASN A 244 1.48 7.23 -27.90
CA ASN A 244 1.28 8.60 -27.42
C ASN A 244 0.23 9.34 -28.24
N ARG A 245 0.21 9.20 -29.57
CA ARG A 245 -0.88 9.71 -30.44
C ARG A 245 -2.21 9.12 -30.08
N SER A 246 -2.26 7.80 -29.87
CA SER A 246 -3.48 7.13 -29.42
C SER A 246 -4.00 7.71 -28.09
N HIS A 247 -3.11 7.99 -27.14
CA HIS A 247 -3.46 8.64 -25.87
C HIS A 247 -3.92 10.09 -26.06
N LEU A 248 -3.25 10.84 -26.95
CA LEU A 248 -3.64 12.21 -27.33
C LEU A 248 -5.08 12.23 -27.86
N ASP A 249 -5.43 11.32 -28.78
CA ASP A 249 -6.79 11.25 -29.37
C ASP A 249 -7.87 11.05 -28.28
N ALA A 250 -7.57 10.23 -27.27
CA ALA A 250 -8.50 10.05 -26.15
C ALA A 250 -8.63 11.33 -25.29
N ASN A 251 -7.52 12.04 -25.07
CA ASN A 251 -7.57 13.32 -24.36
C ASN A 251 -8.33 14.40 -25.15
N LEU A 252 -8.14 14.46 -26.48
CA LEU A 252 -8.86 15.41 -27.33
C LEU A 252 -10.38 15.19 -27.25
N LYS A 253 -10.85 13.91 -27.22
CA LYS A 253 -12.26 13.61 -26.97
C LYS A 253 -12.73 14.17 -25.62
N SER A 254 -11.92 13.99 -24.56
CA SER A 254 -12.24 14.53 -23.23
C SER A 254 -12.33 16.06 -23.27
N ILE A 255 -11.34 16.72 -23.88
CA ILE A 255 -11.31 18.18 -24.03
C ILE A 255 -12.55 18.68 -24.78
N THR A 256 -12.97 17.98 -25.83
CA THR A 256 -14.20 18.34 -26.59
C THR A 256 -15.45 18.28 -25.70
N ILE A 257 -15.56 17.26 -24.83
CA ILE A 257 -16.69 17.13 -23.90
C ILE A 257 -16.70 18.30 -22.89
N TYR A 258 -15.54 18.64 -22.33
CA TYR A 258 -15.40 19.78 -21.40
C TYR A 258 -15.66 21.12 -22.09
N ALA A 259 -15.11 21.30 -23.30
CA ALA A 259 -15.29 22.51 -24.09
C ALA A 259 -16.76 22.76 -24.49
N LEU A 260 -17.56 21.71 -24.53
CA LEU A 260 -19.01 21.83 -24.79
C LEU A 260 -19.81 22.05 -23.49
N TYR A 261 -19.41 21.42 -22.40
CA TYR A 261 -20.16 21.45 -21.13
C TYR A 261 -20.16 22.82 -20.47
N PHE A 262 -18.99 23.45 -20.25
CA PHE A 262 -18.95 24.72 -19.54
C PHE A 262 -19.71 25.83 -20.25
N PRO A 263 -19.56 26.05 -21.58
CA PRO A 263 -20.38 27.03 -22.29
C PRO A 263 -21.87 26.68 -22.30
N ALA A 264 -22.26 25.41 -22.35
CA ALA A 264 -23.67 25.01 -22.28
C ALA A 264 -24.29 25.38 -20.91
N ILE A 265 -23.58 25.16 -19.80
CA ILE A 265 -24.05 25.57 -18.47
C ILE A 265 -24.11 27.10 -18.35
N GLU A 266 -23.11 27.81 -18.89
CA GLU A 266 -23.12 29.28 -18.92
C GLU A 266 -24.29 29.85 -19.75
N LEU A 267 -24.57 29.20 -20.89
CA LEU A 267 -25.75 29.55 -21.71
C LEU A 267 -27.04 29.33 -20.92
N LEU A 268 -27.20 28.18 -20.23
CA LEU A 268 -28.37 27.90 -19.40
C LEU A 268 -28.53 28.93 -18.27
N THR A 269 -27.39 29.28 -17.62
CA THR A 269 -27.37 30.33 -16.59
C THR A 269 -27.81 31.68 -17.19
N SER A 270 -27.32 32.03 -18.39
CA SER A 270 -27.70 33.25 -19.09
C SER A 270 -29.18 33.26 -19.49
N ILE A 271 -29.73 32.11 -19.90
CA ILE A 271 -31.17 31.94 -20.16
C ILE A 271 -31.97 32.15 -18.87
N ALA A 272 -31.52 31.58 -17.72
CA ALA A 272 -32.18 31.83 -16.45
C ALA A 272 -32.20 33.33 -16.08
N LEU A 273 -31.09 34.03 -16.30
CA LEU A 273 -31.00 35.47 -16.09
C LEU A 273 -31.90 36.25 -17.05
N ALA A 274 -31.97 35.86 -18.31
CA ALA A 274 -32.88 36.48 -19.30
C ALA A 274 -34.34 36.29 -18.90
N ILE A 275 -34.76 35.08 -18.53
CA ILE A 275 -36.12 34.81 -18.03
C ILE A 275 -36.40 35.67 -16.80
N LEU A 276 -35.46 35.76 -15.89
CA LEU A 276 -35.55 36.58 -14.67
C LEU A 276 -35.75 38.07 -15.00
N ILE A 277 -34.96 38.61 -15.94
CA ILE A 277 -35.08 40.02 -16.36
C ILE A 277 -36.46 40.28 -16.99
N VAL A 278 -36.90 39.43 -17.93
CA VAL A 278 -38.19 39.62 -18.58
C VAL A 278 -39.37 39.51 -17.61
N ALA A 279 -39.37 38.41 -16.80
CA ALA A 279 -40.43 38.21 -15.80
C ALA A 279 -40.38 39.29 -14.69
N GLY A 280 -39.16 39.67 -14.25
CA GLY A 280 -38.95 40.74 -13.27
C GLY A 280 -39.40 42.10 -13.78
N ALA A 281 -38.99 42.49 -14.99
CA ALA A 281 -39.40 43.75 -15.63
C ALA A 281 -40.91 43.87 -15.77
N SER A 282 -41.59 42.82 -16.24
CA SER A 282 -43.05 42.76 -16.34
C SER A 282 -43.75 43.00 -14.99
N ARG A 283 -43.19 42.45 -13.89
CA ARG A 283 -43.76 42.59 -12.55
C ARG A 283 -43.43 43.91 -11.90
N VAL A 284 -42.28 44.49 -12.22
CA VAL A 284 -41.89 45.84 -11.80
C VAL A 284 -42.81 46.87 -12.46
N HIS A 285 -43.06 46.71 -13.78
CA HIS A 285 -44.01 47.56 -14.51
C HIS A 285 -45.43 47.47 -13.94
N ALA A 286 -45.83 46.32 -13.46
CA ALA A 286 -47.11 46.11 -12.78
C ALA A 286 -47.13 46.60 -11.32
N ASN A 287 -46.08 47.25 -10.81
CA ASN A 287 -45.88 47.65 -9.41
C ASN A 287 -46.02 46.53 -8.39
N LEU A 288 -45.75 45.29 -8.80
CA LEU A 288 -45.82 44.09 -7.93
C LEU A 288 -44.45 43.77 -7.29
N LEU A 289 -43.37 44.30 -7.86
CA LEU A 289 -41.99 44.11 -7.40
C LEU A 289 -41.20 45.37 -7.48
N SER A 290 -40.15 45.47 -6.63
CA SER A 290 -39.17 46.54 -6.70
C SER A 290 -38.02 46.22 -7.65
N VAL A 291 -37.35 47.24 -8.21
CA VAL A 291 -36.16 47.09 -9.06
C VAL A 291 -35.03 46.42 -8.27
N GLY A 292 -34.86 46.79 -6.97
CA GLY A 292 -33.86 46.20 -6.11
C GLY A 292 -34.07 44.70 -5.86
N THR A 293 -35.35 44.22 -5.84
CA THR A 293 -35.64 42.82 -5.77
C THR A 293 -35.09 42.07 -6.99
N VAL A 294 -35.30 42.59 -8.19
CA VAL A 294 -34.75 41.97 -9.43
C VAL A 294 -33.22 41.95 -9.39
N ALA A 295 -32.59 43.03 -8.95
CA ALA A 295 -31.14 43.13 -8.83
C ALA A 295 -30.57 42.10 -7.82
N ALA A 296 -31.24 41.89 -6.68
CA ALA A 296 -30.87 40.84 -5.73
C ALA A 296 -31.02 39.43 -6.32
N PHE A 297 -32.11 39.17 -7.05
CA PHE A 297 -32.30 37.89 -7.71
C PHE A 297 -31.21 37.58 -8.74
N LEU A 298 -30.76 38.58 -9.53
CA LEU A 298 -29.65 38.39 -10.49
C LEU A 298 -28.36 37.92 -9.80
N GLN A 299 -28.08 38.39 -8.59
CA GLN A 299 -26.94 37.94 -7.81
C GLN A 299 -27.15 36.55 -7.21
N LEU A 300 -28.33 36.29 -6.64
CA LEU A 300 -28.68 35.02 -6.03
C LEU A 300 -28.70 33.87 -7.04
N VAL A 301 -29.25 34.10 -8.25
CA VAL A 301 -29.30 33.08 -9.33
C VAL A 301 -27.87 32.67 -9.73
N ARG A 302 -26.95 33.61 -9.90
CA ARG A 302 -25.55 33.29 -10.21
C ARG A 302 -24.91 32.42 -9.14
N ARG A 303 -25.08 32.77 -7.87
CA ARG A 303 -24.56 32.01 -6.72
C ARG A 303 -25.23 30.63 -6.57
N PHE A 304 -26.50 30.51 -6.98
CA PHE A 304 -27.26 29.25 -6.92
C PHE A 304 -26.73 28.18 -7.90
N PHE A 305 -26.33 28.59 -9.12
CA PHE A 305 -25.86 27.64 -10.13
C PHE A 305 -24.43 27.14 -9.89
N GLN A 306 -23.61 27.83 -9.10
CA GLN A 306 -22.22 27.45 -8.84
C GLN A 306 -22.09 26.08 -8.13
N PRO A 307 -22.76 25.79 -7.00
CA PRO A 307 -22.70 24.48 -6.35
C PRO A 307 -23.22 23.33 -7.22
N LEU A 308 -24.16 23.62 -8.13
CA LEU A 308 -24.69 22.60 -9.06
C LEU A 308 -23.64 22.18 -10.11
N GLN A 309 -22.74 23.06 -10.51
CA GLN A 309 -21.62 22.73 -11.40
C GLN A 309 -20.62 21.81 -10.71
N ASP A 310 -20.33 22.03 -9.43
CA ASP A 310 -19.34 21.29 -8.65
C ASP A 310 -19.84 19.90 -8.21
N LEU A 311 -21.16 19.66 -8.24
CA LEU A 311 -21.76 18.41 -7.76
C LEU A 311 -21.21 17.15 -8.46
N SER A 312 -20.86 17.26 -9.75
CA SER A 312 -20.30 16.14 -10.51
C SER A 312 -18.89 15.76 -10.04
N GLU A 313 -18.07 16.73 -9.68
CA GLU A 313 -16.73 16.50 -9.15
C GLU A 313 -16.81 15.83 -7.77
N LYS A 314 -17.69 16.31 -6.90
CA LYS A 314 -17.91 15.73 -5.56
C LYS A 314 -18.42 14.28 -5.63
N TYR A 315 -19.24 13.95 -6.62
CA TYR A 315 -19.65 12.58 -6.87
C TYR A 315 -18.45 11.68 -7.25
N ASN A 316 -17.53 12.17 -8.08
CA ASN A 316 -16.32 11.45 -8.45
C ASN A 316 -15.41 11.24 -7.24
N ILE A 317 -15.20 12.27 -6.42
CA ILE A 317 -14.43 12.16 -5.16
C ILE A 317 -15.05 11.08 -4.26
N LEU A 318 -16.38 11.08 -4.09
CA LEU A 318 -17.07 10.08 -3.29
C LEU A 318 -16.85 8.66 -3.84
N GLN A 319 -17.00 8.46 -5.15
CA GLN A 319 -16.82 7.15 -5.80
C GLN A 319 -15.39 6.64 -5.65
N THR A 320 -14.40 7.49 -5.89
CA THR A 320 -12.97 7.12 -5.76
C THR A 320 -12.62 6.79 -4.31
N ALA A 321 -13.12 7.59 -3.37
CA ALA A 321 -12.92 7.37 -1.95
C ALA A 321 -13.60 6.09 -1.44
N MET A 322 -14.78 5.71 -1.97
CA MET A 322 -15.43 4.44 -1.63
C MET A 322 -14.58 3.25 -2.08
N ALA A 323 -14.02 3.28 -3.29
CA ALA A 323 -13.12 2.25 -3.79
C ALA A 323 -11.83 2.14 -2.95
N SER A 324 -11.21 3.28 -2.60
CA SER A 324 -10.03 3.31 -1.71
C SER A 324 -10.37 2.81 -0.31
N SER A 325 -11.54 3.15 0.22
CA SER A 325 -12.04 2.65 1.52
C SER A 325 -12.19 1.14 1.54
N GLU A 326 -12.76 0.57 0.48
CA GLU A 326 -12.94 -0.88 0.35
C GLU A 326 -11.59 -1.59 0.38
N ARG A 327 -10.59 -1.10 -0.38
CA ARG A 327 -9.24 -1.66 -0.37
C ARG A 327 -8.55 -1.56 0.99
N ILE A 328 -8.68 -0.43 1.66
CA ILE A 328 -8.09 -0.21 3.00
C ILE A 328 -8.77 -1.11 4.03
N PHE A 329 -10.10 -1.17 4.06
CA PHE A 329 -10.79 -2.01 5.03
C PHE A 329 -10.65 -3.49 4.77
N THR A 330 -10.55 -3.91 3.51
CA THR A 330 -10.20 -5.30 3.16
C THR A 330 -8.82 -5.65 3.71
N LEU A 331 -7.85 -4.73 3.64
CA LEU A 331 -6.54 -4.92 4.24
C LEU A 331 -6.62 -5.02 5.77
N LEU A 332 -7.33 -4.10 6.43
CA LEU A 332 -7.48 -4.09 7.89
C LEU A 332 -8.29 -5.29 8.43
N ASP A 333 -9.17 -5.86 7.61
CA ASP A 333 -9.96 -7.05 7.96
C ASP A 333 -9.21 -8.36 7.68
N THR A 334 -8.01 -8.31 7.06
CA THR A 334 -7.20 -9.50 6.79
C THR A 334 -6.64 -10.05 8.10
N VAL A 335 -7.01 -11.28 8.43
CA VAL A 335 -6.53 -11.96 9.64
C VAL A 335 -5.16 -12.59 9.35
N PRO A 336 -4.17 -12.47 10.25
CA PRO A 336 -2.90 -13.19 10.13
C PRO A 336 -3.11 -14.70 9.99
N SER A 337 -2.48 -15.33 9.00
CA SER A 337 -2.59 -16.79 8.77
C SER A 337 -1.85 -17.60 9.84
N VAL A 338 -0.89 -17.00 10.51
CA VAL A 338 -0.16 -17.58 11.65
C VAL A 338 -0.53 -16.74 12.87
N PRO A 339 -1.41 -17.25 13.75
CA PRO A 339 -1.81 -16.52 14.95
C PRO A 339 -0.68 -16.51 15.97
N ASP A 340 -0.45 -15.37 16.60
CA ASP A 340 0.42 -15.28 17.76
C ASP A 340 -0.29 -15.85 19.00
N GLN A 341 0.42 -16.65 19.78
CA GLN A 341 -0.12 -17.22 21.01
C GLN A 341 0.15 -16.27 22.18
N ALA A 342 -0.85 -16.04 23.00
CA ALA A 342 -0.71 -15.24 24.21
C ALA A 342 -0.27 -16.15 25.37
N GLY A 343 0.89 -15.86 25.94
CA GLY A 343 1.37 -16.48 27.18
C GLY A 343 2.83 -16.90 27.13
N PRO A 344 3.58 -16.74 28.23
CA PRO A 344 4.98 -17.17 28.28
C PRO A 344 5.04 -18.70 28.30
N THR A 345 5.80 -19.27 27.35
CA THR A 345 6.26 -20.63 27.42
C THR A 345 7.63 -20.56 28.06
N GLU A 346 7.84 -21.16 29.24
CA GLU A 346 9.15 -21.25 29.88
C GLU A 346 10.09 -22.17 29.07
N ILE A 347 10.39 -21.80 27.84
CA ILE A 347 11.49 -22.43 27.13
C ILE A 347 12.76 -21.77 27.63
N ALA A 348 13.56 -22.58 28.26
CA ALA A 348 14.78 -22.19 28.85
C ALA A 348 15.69 -21.43 27.86
N LYS A 349 15.71 -20.11 27.89
CA LYS A 349 16.79 -19.24 27.38
C LYS A 349 18.19 -19.65 27.93
N ARG A 350 18.24 -20.72 28.72
CA ARG A 350 19.43 -21.20 29.45
C ARG A 350 20.21 -22.28 28.71
N SER A 351 19.68 -22.88 27.64
CA SER A 351 20.43 -23.89 26.88
C SER A 351 21.24 -23.23 25.78
N LYS A 352 22.51 -23.62 25.64
CA LYS A 352 23.40 -23.17 24.55
C LYS A 352 23.04 -23.77 23.20
N ALA A 353 22.30 -24.88 23.20
CA ALA A 353 21.85 -25.62 22.02
C ALA A 353 20.49 -26.23 22.29
N VAL A 354 19.70 -26.47 21.28
CA VAL A 354 18.33 -27.00 21.35
C VAL A 354 18.15 -28.18 20.41
N GLU A 355 17.24 -29.08 20.77
CA GLU A 355 16.79 -30.15 19.87
C GLU A 355 15.68 -29.62 18.96
N VAL A 356 15.75 -29.95 17.68
CA VAL A 356 14.70 -29.64 16.69
C VAL A 356 14.20 -30.93 16.07
N THR A 357 12.89 -31.20 16.14
CA THR A 357 12.28 -32.40 15.58
C THR A 357 11.14 -32.06 14.64
N PHE A 358 11.17 -32.63 13.44
CA PHE A 358 10.10 -32.67 12.46
C PHE A 358 9.45 -34.04 12.49
N GLU A 359 8.12 -34.10 12.63
CA GLU A 359 7.37 -35.34 12.70
C GLU A 359 6.25 -35.36 11.64
N ASP A 360 6.43 -36.18 10.60
CA ASP A 360 5.48 -36.36 9.49
C ASP A 360 4.95 -35.04 8.91
N VAL A 361 5.84 -34.10 8.60
CA VAL A 361 5.48 -32.76 8.17
C VAL A 361 5.11 -32.72 6.70
N TRP A 362 3.88 -32.27 6.42
CA TRP A 362 3.35 -32.02 5.08
C TRP A 362 3.04 -30.55 4.91
N PHE A 363 3.49 -29.98 3.77
CA PHE A 363 3.29 -28.56 3.52
C PHE A 363 3.11 -28.22 2.03
N ALA A 364 2.17 -27.30 1.76
CA ALA A 364 1.98 -26.66 0.46
C ALA A 364 1.72 -25.14 0.66
N TYR A 365 2.26 -24.30 -0.22
CA TYR A 365 2.08 -22.84 -0.14
C TYR A 365 0.67 -22.39 -0.54
N ASP A 366 0.00 -23.12 -1.42
CA ASP A 366 -1.34 -22.76 -1.89
C ASP A 366 -2.43 -23.52 -1.11
N ILE A 367 -3.01 -22.81 -0.13
CA ILE A 367 -4.10 -23.33 0.71
C ILE A 367 -5.48 -23.10 0.03
N ALA A 368 -5.58 -22.25 -0.98
CA ALA A 368 -6.85 -21.92 -1.61
C ALA A 368 -7.53 -23.16 -2.23
N HIS A 369 -6.75 -24.10 -2.74
CA HIS A 369 -7.26 -25.41 -3.21
C HIS A 369 -7.83 -26.27 -2.07
N LEU A 370 -7.20 -26.26 -0.89
CA LEU A 370 -7.68 -27.03 0.27
C LEU A 370 -8.97 -26.47 0.88
N ALA A 371 -9.14 -25.14 0.86
CA ALA A 371 -10.36 -24.49 1.33
C ALA A 371 -11.57 -24.77 0.42
N ARG A 372 -11.38 -24.82 -0.90
CA ARG A 372 -12.41 -25.18 -1.88
C ARG A 372 -12.85 -26.65 -1.77
N GLN A 373 -11.95 -27.55 -1.41
CA GLN A 373 -12.25 -28.96 -1.16
C GLN A 373 -13.17 -29.17 0.07
N LYS A 374 -13.10 -28.29 1.07
CA LYS A 374 -13.99 -28.32 2.25
C LYS A 374 -15.39 -27.76 1.99
N SER A 375 -15.58 -26.93 0.96
CA SER A 375 -16.88 -26.29 0.65
C SER A 375 -17.78 -27.08 -0.30
N GLY A 376 -17.44 -28.32 -0.65
CA GLY A 376 -18.34 -29.22 -1.41
C GLY A 376 -18.59 -28.84 -2.87
N THR A 377 -17.85 -27.90 -3.44
CA THR A 377 -17.88 -27.59 -4.87
C THR A 377 -16.97 -28.59 -5.60
N PRO A 378 -17.44 -29.32 -6.64
CA PRO A 378 -16.58 -30.19 -7.42
C PRO A 378 -15.56 -29.31 -8.15
N ALA A 379 -14.39 -29.11 -7.56
CA ALA A 379 -13.23 -28.62 -8.28
C ALA A 379 -12.67 -29.81 -9.04
N GLU A 380 -12.59 -29.73 -10.36
CA GLU A 380 -11.73 -30.62 -11.14
C GLU A 380 -10.41 -30.73 -10.39
N SER A 381 -10.08 -31.98 -10.02
CA SER A 381 -9.00 -32.32 -9.12
C SER A 381 -7.64 -32.03 -9.75
N ALA A 382 -7.18 -30.78 -9.61
CA ALA A 382 -5.74 -30.54 -9.68
C ALA A 382 -5.13 -31.09 -8.38
N PRO A 383 -4.17 -32.02 -8.45
CA PRO A 383 -3.52 -32.55 -7.26
C PRO A 383 -2.88 -31.41 -6.48
N THR A 384 -3.12 -31.33 -5.18
CA THR A 384 -2.42 -30.39 -4.29
C THR A 384 -0.94 -30.67 -4.44
N GLU A 385 -0.19 -29.71 -4.97
CA GLU A 385 1.26 -29.87 -5.16
C GLU A 385 1.95 -29.69 -3.82
N TRP A 386 2.13 -30.80 -3.11
CA TRP A 386 2.84 -30.83 -1.85
C TRP A 386 4.31 -30.48 -2.07
N VAL A 387 4.79 -29.46 -1.37
CA VAL A 387 6.22 -29.08 -1.36
C VAL A 387 7.00 -29.96 -0.39
N LEU A 388 6.42 -30.31 0.76
CA LEU A 388 6.96 -31.30 1.69
C LEU A 388 5.94 -32.44 1.87
N LYS A 389 6.44 -33.69 1.93
CA LYS A 389 5.63 -34.91 1.96
C LYS A 389 6.16 -35.83 3.06
N GLY A 390 5.60 -35.75 4.27
CA GLY A 390 5.95 -36.61 5.38
C GLY A 390 7.38 -36.49 5.88
N VAL A 391 7.94 -35.29 5.85
CA VAL A 391 9.33 -35.03 6.25
C VAL A 391 9.48 -35.25 7.75
N SER A 392 10.41 -36.15 8.13
CA SER A 392 10.70 -36.51 9.54
C SER A 392 12.20 -36.58 9.77
N PHE A 393 12.70 -35.80 10.72
CA PHE A 393 14.09 -35.83 11.18
C PHE A 393 14.23 -35.17 12.55
N THR A 394 15.38 -35.42 13.20
CA THR A 394 15.76 -34.75 14.45
C THR A 394 17.19 -34.22 14.33
N ALA A 395 17.38 -32.92 14.63
CA ALA A 395 18.68 -32.32 14.83
C ALA A 395 18.95 -32.24 16.35
N ARG A 396 19.99 -32.92 16.81
CA ARG A 396 20.35 -33.00 18.22
C ARG A 396 21.02 -31.72 18.73
N PRO A 397 20.99 -31.45 20.03
CA PRO A 397 21.67 -30.28 20.58
C PRO A 397 23.14 -30.22 20.19
N GLY A 398 23.57 -29.12 19.57
CA GLY A 398 24.95 -28.91 19.12
C GLY A 398 25.35 -29.59 17.81
N GLU A 399 24.40 -30.28 17.15
CA GLU A 399 24.62 -30.95 15.86
C GLU A 399 24.44 -29.97 14.69
N THR A 400 25.28 -30.11 13.67
CA THR A 400 25.14 -29.42 12.38
C THR A 400 24.47 -30.35 11.38
N LEU A 401 23.23 -30.01 10.98
CA LEU A 401 22.44 -30.70 9.99
C LEU A 401 22.47 -29.95 8.65
N ALA A 402 22.98 -30.59 7.60
CA ALA A 402 22.99 -30.02 6.26
C ALA A 402 21.79 -30.51 5.43
N LEU A 403 21.02 -29.60 4.86
CA LEU A 403 19.95 -29.89 3.90
C LEU A 403 20.49 -29.76 2.47
N VAL A 404 20.50 -30.86 1.74
CA VAL A 404 21.04 -30.97 0.37
C VAL A 404 19.91 -31.41 -0.58
N GLY A 405 19.93 -30.97 -1.82
CA GLY A 405 18.96 -31.36 -2.85
C GLY A 405 18.88 -30.33 -3.96
N HIS A 406 18.21 -30.67 -5.06
CA HIS A 406 18.05 -29.74 -6.20
C HIS A 406 17.17 -28.52 -5.82
N THR A 407 17.18 -27.50 -6.67
CA THR A 407 16.30 -26.34 -6.52
C THR A 407 14.82 -26.80 -6.54
N GLY A 408 14.02 -26.32 -5.61
CA GLY A 408 12.62 -26.75 -5.47
C GLY A 408 12.41 -28.04 -4.65
N ALA A 409 13.46 -28.67 -4.09
CA ALA A 409 13.32 -29.86 -3.25
C ALA A 409 12.67 -29.62 -1.88
N GLY A 410 12.44 -28.38 -1.46
CA GLY A 410 11.80 -28.04 -0.18
C GLY A 410 12.75 -27.54 0.93
N LYS A 411 14.05 -27.33 0.63
CA LYS A 411 15.05 -26.91 1.64
C LYS A 411 14.69 -25.60 2.36
N THR A 412 14.47 -24.52 1.62
CA THR A 412 14.07 -23.21 2.16
C THR A 412 12.69 -23.27 2.83
N THR A 413 11.83 -24.18 2.41
CA THR A 413 10.52 -24.41 3.03
C THR A 413 10.66 -24.94 4.47
N ILE A 414 11.62 -25.84 4.73
CA ILE A 414 11.94 -26.33 6.10
C ILE A 414 12.35 -25.15 6.98
N VAL A 415 13.21 -24.26 6.48
CA VAL A 415 13.66 -23.07 7.21
C VAL A 415 12.47 -22.13 7.50
N ASN A 416 11.62 -21.87 6.51
CA ASN A 416 10.44 -21.01 6.67
C ASN A 416 9.42 -21.55 7.68
N LEU A 417 9.23 -22.87 7.72
CA LEU A 417 8.36 -23.53 8.69
C LEU A 417 8.95 -23.47 10.10
N LEU A 418 10.26 -23.62 10.25
CA LEU A 418 10.90 -23.55 11.55
C LEU A 418 10.87 -22.13 12.15
N MET A 419 11.01 -21.08 11.32
CA MET A 419 10.80 -19.68 11.72
C MET A 419 9.31 -19.34 11.95
N ARG A 420 8.43 -20.30 11.70
CA ARG A 420 6.98 -20.13 11.76
C ARG A 420 6.49 -18.93 10.96
N PHE A 421 7.01 -18.79 9.72
CA PHE A 421 6.41 -17.90 8.70
C PHE A 421 5.16 -18.52 8.10
N TYR A 422 5.07 -19.85 8.18
CA TYR A 422 3.95 -20.70 7.81
C TYR A 422 3.75 -21.80 8.85
N ASP A 423 2.54 -22.29 9.01
CA ASP A 423 2.25 -23.49 9.80
C ASP A 423 2.06 -24.71 8.87
N PRO A 424 2.58 -25.91 9.22
CA PRO A 424 2.38 -27.12 8.43
C PRO A 424 0.93 -27.56 8.46
N GLN A 425 0.44 -28.13 7.33
CA GLN A 425 -0.94 -28.62 7.23
C GLN A 425 -1.12 -29.97 7.93
N ARG A 426 -0.06 -30.80 7.99
CA ARG A 426 -0.03 -32.07 8.75
C ARG A 426 1.31 -32.22 9.45
N GLY A 427 1.32 -33.05 10.50
CA GLY A 427 2.50 -33.23 11.32
C GLY A 427 2.74 -32.11 12.32
N ARG A 428 3.89 -32.12 12.94
CA ARG A 428 4.32 -31.10 13.91
C ARG A 428 5.81 -30.85 13.87
N ILE A 429 6.20 -29.67 14.34
CA ILE A 429 7.59 -29.25 14.50
C ILE A 429 7.77 -28.89 15.97
N THR A 430 8.78 -29.45 16.60
CA THR A 430 9.05 -29.18 18.02
C THR A 430 10.46 -28.68 18.24
N ILE A 431 10.60 -27.80 19.26
CA ILE A 431 11.90 -27.38 19.81
C ILE A 431 11.95 -27.82 21.28
N ASN A 432 12.93 -28.64 21.64
CA ASN A 432 13.03 -29.27 22.97
C ASN A 432 11.71 -30.00 23.37
N GLY A 433 11.03 -30.64 22.43
CA GLY A 433 9.77 -31.36 22.63
C GLY A 433 8.51 -30.47 22.67
N ILE A 434 8.62 -29.14 22.59
CA ILE A 434 7.49 -28.22 22.60
C ILE A 434 7.11 -27.84 21.16
N ASP A 435 5.83 -27.99 20.81
CA ASP A 435 5.33 -27.63 19.48
C ASP A 435 5.45 -26.12 19.25
N ILE A 436 6.10 -25.71 18.16
CA ILE A 436 6.32 -24.29 17.83
C ILE A 436 5.01 -23.50 17.66
N ARG A 437 3.89 -24.18 17.38
CA ARG A 437 2.57 -23.54 17.26
C ARG A 437 2.02 -23.06 18.59
N THR A 438 2.51 -23.61 19.70
CA THR A 438 2.09 -23.22 21.06
C THR A 438 2.97 -22.14 21.67
N MET A 439 4.06 -21.77 21.00
CA MET A 439 4.99 -20.74 21.47
C MET A 439 4.56 -19.35 20.98
N PRO A 440 4.75 -18.28 21.79
CA PRO A 440 4.75 -16.90 21.32
C PRO A 440 5.79 -16.71 20.20
N LEU A 441 5.44 -15.92 19.16
CA LEU A 441 6.31 -15.76 17.99
C LEU A 441 7.64 -15.03 18.33
N ASP A 442 7.60 -14.07 19.24
CA ASP A 442 8.78 -13.35 19.70
C ASP A 442 9.72 -14.27 20.49
N GLU A 443 9.19 -15.16 21.35
CA GLU A 443 9.95 -16.15 22.08
C GLU A 443 10.59 -17.17 21.13
N LEU A 444 9.82 -17.78 20.23
CA LEU A 444 10.31 -18.70 19.21
C LEU A 444 11.45 -18.09 18.39
N ARG A 445 11.23 -16.87 17.85
CA ARG A 445 12.22 -16.19 17.01
C ARG A 445 13.46 -15.73 17.78
N SER A 446 13.34 -15.48 19.08
CA SER A 446 14.51 -15.18 19.93
C SER A 446 15.45 -16.38 20.11
N LEU A 447 14.94 -17.61 19.89
CA LEU A 447 15.77 -18.83 19.91
C LEU A 447 16.53 -19.06 18.60
N ILE A 448 16.23 -18.29 17.53
CA ILE A 448 16.72 -18.53 16.18
C ILE A 448 17.63 -17.40 15.73
N GLY A 449 18.88 -17.72 15.40
CA GLY A 449 19.77 -16.86 14.64
C GLY A 449 19.62 -17.21 13.14
N TYR A 450 19.32 -16.26 12.29
CA TYR A 450 19.08 -16.52 10.87
C TYR A 450 20.04 -15.74 9.98
N VAL A 451 20.73 -16.44 9.11
CA VAL A 451 21.54 -15.90 8.04
C VAL A 451 20.84 -16.16 6.71
N GLN A 452 20.39 -15.10 6.06
CA GLN A 452 19.63 -15.15 4.81
C GLN A 452 20.54 -15.28 3.60
N GLN A 453 20.02 -15.93 2.54
CA GLN A 453 20.65 -15.97 1.22
C GLN A 453 20.80 -14.56 0.63
N ASP A 454 19.69 -13.81 0.56
CA ASP A 454 19.66 -12.42 0.14
C ASP A 454 19.74 -11.51 1.38
N ILE A 455 20.92 -11.02 1.68
CA ILE A 455 21.16 -10.24 2.88
C ILE A 455 20.54 -8.85 2.76
N PHE A 456 19.59 -8.57 3.63
CA PHE A 456 18.95 -7.26 3.73
C PHE A 456 19.57 -6.42 4.87
N LEU A 457 20.04 -5.21 4.49
CA LEU A 457 20.51 -4.20 5.44
C LEU A 457 19.57 -2.99 5.36
N PHE A 458 19.18 -2.50 6.53
CA PHE A 458 18.36 -1.30 6.63
C PHE A 458 19.20 -0.05 6.38
N ALA A 459 18.59 0.99 5.82
CA ALA A 459 19.20 2.31 5.78
C ALA A 459 19.43 2.80 7.22
N GLY A 460 20.68 3.14 7.55
CA GLY A 460 21.12 3.49 8.89
C GLY A 460 22.58 3.11 9.12
N ASP A 461 23.07 3.28 10.34
CA ASP A 461 24.45 2.94 10.66
C ASP A 461 24.68 1.43 10.79
N ILE A 462 25.96 1.01 10.72
CA ILE A 462 26.38 -0.38 10.82
C ILE A 462 26.05 -0.94 12.22
N ALA A 463 26.26 -0.19 13.29
CA ALA A 463 25.98 -0.63 14.65
C ALA A 463 24.49 -0.97 14.83
N THR A 464 23.59 -0.13 14.33
CA THR A 464 22.13 -0.37 14.33
C THR A 464 21.77 -1.61 13.53
N ASN A 465 22.42 -1.82 12.37
CA ASN A 465 22.19 -3.01 11.56
C ASN A 465 22.64 -4.31 12.23
N ILE A 466 23.70 -4.30 13.05
CA ILE A 466 24.12 -5.47 13.82
C ILE A 466 23.22 -5.68 15.03
N ARG A 467 22.88 -4.61 15.74
CA ARG A 467 22.08 -4.64 16.97
C ARG A 467 20.63 -5.05 16.71
N LEU A 468 20.01 -4.50 15.66
CA LEU A 468 18.55 -4.59 15.38
C LEU A 468 17.73 -4.30 16.65
N SER A 469 16.92 -5.27 17.09
CA SER A 469 16.07 -5.16 18.28
C SER A 469 16.70 -5.67 19.59
N ASN A 470 17.95 -6.18 19.55
CA ASN A 470 18.61 -6.69 20.74
C ASN A 470 19.11 -5.54 21.63
N PRO A 471 18.88 -5.58 22.95
CA PRO A 471 19.36 -4.54 23.87
C PRO A 471 20.86 -4.70 24.16
N LEU A 472 21.69 -4.48 23.14
CA LEU A 472 23.16 -4.63 23.22
C LEU A 472 23.84 -3.29 23.41
N SER A 473 24.90 -3.26 24.22
CA SER A 473 25.81 -2.11 24.29
C SER A 473 26.65 -1.99 23.01
N ASP A 474 27.26 -0.81 22.79
CA ASP A 474 28.20 -0.63 21.67
C ASP A 474 29.40 -1.58 21.77
N GLU A 475 29.87 -1.87 23.01
CA GLU A 475 30.94 -2.83 23.24
C GLU A 475 30.54 -4.25 22.81
N ASP A 476 29.30 -4.67 23.07
CA ASP A 476 28.82 -6.00 22.69
C ASP A 476 28.67 -6.13 21.18
N VAL A 477 28.26 -5.05 20.49
CA VAL A 477 28.23 -4.99 19.03
C VAL A 477 29.64 -5.15 18.46
N VAL A 478 30.63 -4.44 19.02
CA VAL A 478 32.04 -4.58 18.60
C VAL A 478 32.55 -6.00 18.87
N LYS A 479 32.25 -6.58 20.03
CA LYS A 479 32.64 -7.97 20.37
C LYS A 479 32.03 -8.98 19.40
N ALA A 480 30.75 -8.78 19.02
CA ALA A 480 30.05 -9.64 18.04
C ALA A 480 30.70 -9.55 16.66
N ALA A 481 31.01 -8.35 16.21
CA ALA A 481 31.68 -8.10 14.93
C ALA A 481 33.11 -8.67 14.91
N ALA A 482 33.86 -8.51 16.00
CA ALA A 482 35.22 -9.03 16.12
C ALA A 482 35.29 -10.57 16.05
N LYS A 483 34.30 -11.27 16.62
CA LYS A 483 34.23 -12.75 16.59
C LYS A 483 34.17 -13.32 15.18
N VAL A 484 33.54 -12.60 14.25
CA VAL A 484 33.37 -13.03 12.85
C VAL A 484 34.28 -12.27 11.87
N GLY A 485 35.28 -11.54 12.37
CA GLY A 485 36.23 -10.79 11.55
C GLY A 485 35.66 -9.52 10.91
N ALA A 486 34.37 -9.19 11.12
CA ALA A 486 33.72 -8.01 10.56
C ALA A 486 34.32 -6.69 11.11
N ASP A 487 34.86 -6.67 12.33
CA ASP A 487 35.42 -5.47 12.95
C ASP A 487 36.55 -4.85 12.12
N ARG A 488 37.42 -5.68 11.49
CA ARG A 488 38.50 -5.21 10.62
C ARG A 488 37.95 -4.39 9.43
N ILE A 489 36.93 -4.91 8.81
CA ILE A 489 36.28 -4.26 7.65
C ILE A 489 35.55 -3.00 8.09
N ILE A 490 34.81 -3.06 9.19
CA ILE A 490 34.03 -1.93 9.72
C ILE A 490 34.96 -0.75 10.06
N ARG A 491 36.11 -1.01 10.67
CA ARG A 491 37.13 0.03 10.98
C ARG A 491 37.77 0.63 9.73
N GLY A 492 37.72 -0.06 8.59
CA GLY A 492 38.17 0.47 7.31
C GLY A 492 37.24 1.56 6.72
N PHE A 493 36.00 1.65 7.17
CA PHE A 493 35.10 2.72 6.72
C PHE A 493 35.43 4.05 7.42
N PRO A 494 35.25 5.19 6.76
CA PRO A 494 35.57 6.53 7.30
C PRO A 494 34.94 6.85 8.66
N ARG A 495 33.73 6.28 8.93
CA ARG A 495 32.98 6.49 10.19
C ARG A 495 32.90 5.23 11.06
N GLY A 496 33.61 4.15 10.70
CA GLY A 496 33.59 2.89 11.44
C GLY A 496 32.17 2.36 11.64
N TYR A 497 31.80 2.03 12.86
CA TYR A 497 30.46 1.55 13.24
C TYR A 497 29.32 2.56 13.00
N GLY A 498 29.63 3.87 12.99
CA GLY A 498 28.71 4.95 12.64
C GLY A 498 28.59 5.21 11.14
N GLN A 499 29.21 4.38 10.29
CA GLN A 499 29.07 4.49 8.83
C GLN A 499 27.62 4.22 8.41
N VAL A 500 27.01 5.22 7.76
CA VAL A 500 25.63 5.11 7.26
C VAL A 500 25.61 4.32 5.97
N LEU A 501 24.79 3.30 5.94
CA LEU A 501 24.52 2.47 4.76
C LEU A 501 23.29 3.00 4.02
N GLY A 502 23.37 3.03 2.68
CA GLY A 502 22.22 3.30 1.83
C GLY A 502 21.22 2.13 1.82
N GLU A 503 20.14 2.30 1.02
CA GLU A 503 19.14 1.26 0.86
C GLU A 503 19.77 -0.09 0.47
N ARG A 504 19.39 -1.16 1.18
CA ARG A 504 19.88 -2.53 0.99
C ARG A 504 21.41 -2.70 1.06
N GLY A 505 22.12 -1.73 1.63
CA GLY A 505 23.59 -1.78 1.70
C GLY A 505 24.28 -1.76 0.33
N ALA A 506 23.71 -1.03 -0.66
CA ALA A 506 24.24 -0.98 -2.03
C ALA A 506 25.66 -0.42 -2.13
N SER A 507 26.14 0.27 -1.09
CA SER A 507 27.48 0.88 -1.04
C SER A 507 28.59 -0.06 -0.57
N ILE A 508 28.26 -1.31 -0.19
CA ILE A 508 29.23 -2.29 0.33
C ILE A 508 29.18 -3.58 -0.49
N SER A 509 30.31 -4.30 -0.54
CA SER A 509 30.44 -5.55 -1.30
C SER A 509 29.55 -6.68 -0.77
N VAL A 510 29.36 -7.74 -1.55
CA VAL A 510 28.57 -8.92 -1.15
C VAL A 510 29.18 -9.60 0.09
N GLY A 511 30.53 -9.76 0.11
CA GLY A 511 31.23 -10.39 1.22
C GLY A 511 31.15 -9.56 2.52
N GLU A 512 31.27 -8.22 2.43
CA GLU A 512 31.11 -7.33 3.57
C GLU A 512 29.68 -7.42 4.16
N ARG A 513 28.65 -7.44 3.28
CA ARG A 513 27.27 -7.68 3.74
C ARG A 513 27.13 -9.00 4.47
N GLN A 514 27.80 -10.06 3.98
CA GLN A 514 27.74 -11.38 4.59
C GLN A 514 28.36 -11.39 6.00
N LEU A 515 29.54 -10.78 6.18
CA LEU A 515 30.18 -10.65 7.50
C LEU A 515 29.33 -9.80 8.46
N LEU A 516 28.66 -8.75 7.99
CA LEU A 516 27.71 -8.00 8.82
C LEU A 516 26.49 -8.85 9.22
N SER A 517 26.00 -9.71 8.33
CA SER A 517 24.91 -10.65 8.64
C SER A 517 25.35 -11.69 9.69
N PHE A 518 26.60 -12.17 9.61
CA PHE A 518 27.15 -13.06 10.62
C PHE A 518 27.32 -12.36 11.97
N ALA A 519 27.80 -11.10 11.99
CA ALA A 519 27.87 -10.30 13.19
C ALA A 519 26.48 -10.13 13.85
N ARG A 520 25.43 -9.91 13.03
CA ARG A 520 24.03 -9.87 13.48
C ARG A 520 23.58 -11.18 14.12
N ALA A 521 23.90 -12.33 13.51
CA ALA A 521 23.55 -13.65 14.03
C ALA A 521 24.32 -13.99 15.34
N ILE A 522 25.59 -13.56 15.47
CA ILE A 522 26.35 -13.66 16.72
C ILE A 522 25.74 -12.76 17.79
N ALA A 523 25.39 -11.53 17.44
CA ALA A 523 24.79 -10.56 18.36
C ALA A 523 23.46 -11.06 18.95
N ALA A 524 22.66 -11.76 18.17
CA ALA A 524 21.42 -12.39 18.64
C ALA A 524 21.66 -13.48 19.71
N ASN A 525 22.85 -14.08 19.76
CA ASN A 525 23.26 -15.16 20.70
C ASN A 525 22.22 -16.29 20.83
N ALA A 526 21.62 -16.68 19.72
CA ALA A 526 20.57 -17.69 19.67
C ALA A 526 21.13 -19.12 19.75
N PRO A 527 20.45 -20.07 20.43
CA PRO A 527 20.86 -21.48 20.55
C PRO A 527 20.67 -22.30 19.27
N LEU A 528 19.80 -21.87 18.36
CA LEU A 528 19.55 -22.47 17.05
C LEU A 528 20.01 -21.51 15.96
N LEU A 529 20.79 -22.03 15.02
CA LEU A 529 21.26 -21.27 13.87
C LEU A 529 20.66 -21.85 12.59
N LEU A 530 20.05 -20.97 11.79
CA LEU A 530 19.59 -21.30 10.45
C LEU A 530 20.47 -20.57 9.44
N LEU A 531 21.06 -21.35 8.54
CA LEU A 531 21.91 -20.83 7.47
C LEU A 531 21.25 -21.13 6.12
N ASP A 532 20.88 -20.09 5.37
CA ASP A 532 20.45 -20.23 3.99
C ASP A 532 21.57 -19.69 3.09
N GLU A 533 22.50 -20.58 2.73
CA GLU A 533 23.78 -20.21 2.12
C GLU A 533 23.71 -20.26 0.60
N ALA A 534 23.76 -19.09 -0.04
CA ALA A 534 24.06 -18.96 -1.46
C ALA A 534 25.06 -17.82 -1.68
N THR A 535 26.32 -18.16 -1.78
CA THR A 535 27.36 -17.21 -2.16
C THR A 535 28.09 -17.72 -3.39
N SER A 536 27.69 -17.21 -4.56
CA SER A 536 28.27 -17.59 -5.85
C SER A 536 29.32 -16.61 -6.41
N ALA A 537 29.63 -15.49 -5.73
CA ALA A 537 30.54 -14.48 -6.27
C ALA A 537 31.20 -13.66 -5.15
N VAL A 538 32.18 -14.24 -4.45
CA VAL A 538 33.00 -13.54 -3.45
C VAL A 538 34.46 -13.72 -3.83
N ASP A 539 35.28 -12.66 -3.70
CA ASP A 539 36.72 -12.71 -3.91
C ASP A 539 37.38 -13.72 -2.97
N SER A 540 38.40 -14.44 -3.46
CA SER A 540 39.05 -15.54 -2.71
C SER A 540 39.62 -15.15 -1.35
N GLU A 541 40.00 -13.89 -1.16
CA GLU A 541 40.51 -13.39 0.13
C GLU A 541 39.37 -13.27 1.17
N ILE A 542 38.23 -12.73 0.77
CA ILE A 542 37.07 -12.61 1.65
C ILE A 542 36.41 -13.97 1.87
N GLU A 543 36.55 -14.92 0.95
CA GLU A 543 36.05 -16.28 1.12
C GLU A 543 36.67 -16.99 2.31
N ALA A 544 38.00 -16.87 2.53
CA ALA A 544 38.68 -17.44 3.68
C ALA A 544 38.18 -16.84 5.00
N GLU A 545 37.90 -15.52 5.02
CA GLU A 545 37.33 -14.86 6.20
C GLU A 545 35.89 -15.34 6.48
N ILE A 546 35.08 -15.49 5.45
CA ILE A 546 33.73 -16.03 5.56
C ILE A 546 33.74 -17.45 6.14
N HIS A 547 34.68 -18.32 5.69
CA HIS A 547 34.82 -19.67 6.23
C HIS A 547 35.24 -19.68 7.70
N ALA A 548 36.21 -18.85 8.08
CA ALA A 548 36.60 -18.71 9.47
C ALA A 548 35.45 -18.21 10.36
N ALA A 549 34.71 -17.19 9.87
CA ALA A 549 33.55 -16.64 10.55
C ALA A 549 32.41 -17.68 10.70
N LEU A 550 32.16 -18.49 9.68
CA LEU A 550 31.17 -19.55 9.71
C LEU A 550 31.49 -20.61 10.77
N SER A 551 32.75 -21.04 10.85
CA SER A 551 33.20 -22.01 11.87
C SER A 551 32.97 -21.49 13.30
N VAL A 552 33.23 -20.22 13.55
CA VAL A 552 32.93 -19.56 14.83
C VAL A 552 31.42 -19.48 15.10
N LEU A 553 30.64 -19.18 14.07
CA LEU A 553 29.20 -19.01 14.16
C LEU A 553 28.49 -20.32 14.54
N VAL A 554 28.90 -21.45 13.97
CA VAL A 554 28.31 -22.79 14.18
C VAL A 554 28.71 -23.38 15.54
N SER A 555 29.89 -23.04 16.07
CA SER A 555 30.44 -23.66 17.26
C SER A 555 29.52 -23.57 18.48
N GLY A 556 29.17 -24.74 19.04
CA GLY A 556 28.38 -24.90 20.27
C GLY A 556 26.90 -24.61 20.15
N ARG A 557 26.34 -24.53 18.92
CA ARG A 557 24.94 -24.30 18.62
C ARG A 557 24.37 -25.43 17.78
N THR A 558 23.05 -25.65 17.87
CA THR A 558 22.39 -26.50 16.89
C THR A 558 22.26 -25.71 15.59
N THR A 559 22.72 -26.30 14.48
CA THR A 559 22.73 -25.61 13.18
C THR A 559 21.98 -26.41 12.14
N ILE A 560 21.07 -25.76 11.42
CA ILE A 560 20.43 -26.30 10.22
C ILE A 560 20.88 -25.43 9.04
N ALA A 561 21.66 -26.02 8.14
CA ALA A 561 22.23 -25.31 6.98
C ALA A 561 21.59 -25.81 5.67
N VAL A 562 21.06 -24.89 4.88
CA VAL A 562 20.73 -25.15 3.47
C VAL A 562 22.04 -25.02 2.70
N ALA A 563 22.67 -26.16 2.45
CA ALA A 563 24.03 -26.15 1.95
C ALA A 563 24.08 -26.09 0.43
N HIS A 564 24.77 -25.06 -0.07
CA HIS A 564 25.13 -24.89 -1.47
C HIS A 564 26.65 -24.97 -1.70
N ARG A 565 27.46 -25.02 -0.62
CA ARG A 565 28.91 -25.18 -0.67
C ARG A 565 29.35 -26.55 -0.22
N LEU A 566 30.28 -27.15 -0.98
CA LEU A 566 30.85 -28.47 -0.68
C LEU A 566 31.49 -28.53 0.72
N SER A 567 32.16 -27.46 1.15
CA SER A 567 32.81 -27.38 2.48
C SER A 567 31.81 -27.42 3.64
N THR A 568 30.67 -26.75 3.53
CA THR A 568 29.60 -26.80 4.56
C THR A 568 28.97 -28.18 4.64
N ILE A 569 28.80 -28.84 3.47
CA ILE A 569 28.22 -30.18 3.39
C ILE A 569 29.18 -31.21 4.02
N ALA A 570 30.48 -31.15 3.66
CA ALA A 570 31.44 -32.15 4.09
C ALA A 570 31.70 -32.17 5.62
N ASN A 571 31.55 -31.01 6.27
CA ASN A 571 31.79 -30.83 7.71
C ASN A 571 30.51 -30.99 8.55
N ALA A 572 29.38 -31.31 7.98
CA ALA A 572 28.14 -31.51 8.71
C ALA A 572 28.10 -32.87 9.43
N ASP A 573 27.59 -32.89 10.67
CA ASP A 573 27.45 -34.11 11.47
C ASP A 573 26.41 -35.05 10.86
N MET A 574 25.35 -34.48 10.23
CA MET A 574 24.30 -35.19 9.55
C MET A 574 23.90 -34.45 8.25
N ILE A 575 23.70 -35.22 7.19
CA ILE A 575 23.22 -34.72 5.91
C ILE A 575 21.86 -35.33 5.62
N LEU A 576 20.88 -34.49 5.27
CA LEU A 576 19.58 -34.90 4.75
C LEU A 576 19.47 -34.52 3.27
N VAL A 577 19.31 -35.51 2.44
CA VAL A 577 19.09 -35.33 0.98
C VAL A 577 17.61 -35.29 0.70
N LEU A 578 17.14 -34.12 0.27
CA LEU A 578 15.75 -33.89 -0.10
C LEU A 578 15.55 -34.09 -1.61
N HIS A 579 14.55 -34.86 -1.95
CA HIS A 579 14.14 -35.11 -3.33
C HIS A 579 12.61 -35.06 -3.46
N HIS A 580 12.09 -34.18 -4.30
CA HIS A 580 10.65 -33.98 -4.51
C HIS A 580 9.80 -33.85 -3.23
N GLY A 581 10.37 -33.21 -2.20
CA GLY A 581 9.68 -32.93 -0.94
C GLY A 581 9.77 -34.04 0.10
N GLU A 582 10.55 -35.09 -0.15
CA GLU A 582 10.77 -36.21 0.76
C GLU A 582 12.23 -36.32 1.15
N VAL A 583 12.53 -36.95 2.30
CA VAL A 583 13.89 -37.30 2.71
C VAL A 583 14.30 -38.58 2.02
N ALA A 584 15.08 -38.46 0.94
CA ALA A 584 15.54 -39.59 0.15
C ALA A 584 16.70 -40.35 0.81
N GLU A 585 17.69 -39.62 1.35
CA GLU A 585 18.87 -40.20 1.98
C GLU A 585 19.23 -39.42 3.24
N ARG A 586 19.85 -40.10 4.20
CA ARG A 586 20.41 -39.52 5.42
C ARG A 586 21.67 -40.26 5.85
N GLY A 587 22.64 -39.52 6.36
CA GLY A 587 23.91 -40.07 6.85
C GLY A 587 25.00 -39.00 6.93
N THR A 588 26.21 -39.41 7.28
CA THR A 588 27.40 -38.57 7.22
C THR A 588 27.91 -38.48 5.78
N HIS A 589 28.82 -37.52 5.53
CA HIS A 589 29.44 -37.33 4.21
C HIS A 589 30.06 -38.63 3.66
N GLY A 590 30.86 -39.33 4.48
CA GLY A 590 31.52 -40.57 4.08
C GLY A 590 30.51 -41.68 3.75
N GLU A 591 29.55 -41.93 4.63
CA GLU A 591 28.51 -42.95 4.43
C GLU A 591 27.68 -42.76 3.15
N LEU A 592 27.35 -41.49 2.85
CA LEU A 592 26.54 -41.17 1.67
C LEU A 592 27.35 -41.27 0.37
N LEU A 593 28.64 -40.99 0.39
CA LEU A 593 29.53 -41.20 -0.77
C LEU A 593 29.70 -42.67 -1.06
N GLU A 594 29.90 -43.52 -0.01
CA GLU A 594 30.06 -44.96 -0.15
C GLU A 594 28.78 -45.64 -0.69
N ARG A 595 27.58 -45.17 -0.30
CA ARG A 595 26.30 -45.65 -0.82
C ARG A 595 26.13 -45.41 -2.32
N GLY A 596 26.83 -44.47 -2.91
CA GLY A 596 26.78 -44.18 -4.35
C GLY A 596 25.44 -43.68 -4.87
N GLY A 597 24.58 -43.14 -3.98
CA GLY A 597 23.22 -42.74 -4.28
C GLY A 597 23.06 -41.29 -4.85
N LEU A 598 21.94 -40.69 -4.54
CA LEU A 598 21.59 -39.36 -5.02
C LEU A 598 22.58 -38.31 -4.50
N TYR A 599 23.04 -38.43 -3.24
CA TYR A 599 24.05 -37.54 -2.66
C TYR A 599 25.36 -37.59 -3.46
N ASN A 600 25.87 -38.77 -3.77
CA ASN A 600 27.10 -38.90 -4.54
C ASN A 600 26.98 -38.26 -5.92
N THR A 601 25.83 -38.38 -6.58
CA THR A 601 25.56 -37.75 -7.86
C THR A 601 25.59 -36.22 -7.73
N LEU A 602 24.91 -35.65 -6.72
CA LEU A 602 24.90 -34.21 -6.46
C LEU A 602 26.30 -33.68 -6.11
N TRP A 603 27.03 -34.41 -5.29
CA TRP A 603 28.40 -34.09 -4.91
C TRP A 603 29.33 -33.99 -6.11
N ARG A 604 29.34 -35.03 -6.99
CA ARG A 604 30.18 -35.05 -8.19
C ARG A 604 29.85 -33.94 -9.16
N LEU A 605 28.58 -33.63 -9.35
CA LEU A 605 28.16 -32.49 -10.18
C LEU A 605 28.66 -31.15 -9.66
N GLN A 606 28.71 -30.97 -8.34
CA GLN A 606 29.23 -29.73 -7.73
C GLN A 606 30.76 -29.70 -7.66
N ALA A 607 31.44 -30.86 -7.52
CA ALA A 607 32.89 -30.97 -7.49
C ALA A 607 33.54 -30.78 -8.88
N GLY A 608 32.76 -30.68 -9.93
CA GLY A 608 33.27 -30.51 -11.31
C GLY A 608 33.73 -31.82 -11.98
N ASP A 609 33.48 -32.98 -11.34
CA ASP A 609 33.72 -34.30 -11.94
C ASP A 609 32.61 -34.66 -12.94
N SER A 610 32.60 -33.99 -14.07
CA SER A 610 31.66 -34.25 -15.18
C SER A 610 32.17 -35.46 -16.02
N GLU A 611 32.04 -36.68 -15.48
CA GLU A 611 32.00 -37.82 -16.38
C GLU A 611 30.57 -37.88 -17.02
N PRO A 612 30.45 -37.95 -18.32
CA PRO A 612 29.16 -37.89 -18.98
C PRO A 612 28.28 -39.09 -18.62
N LEU A 613 27.13 -38.85 -17.98
CA LEU A 613 26.05 -39.81 -17.65
C LEU A 613 25.39 -40.48 -18.90
N LEU A 614 26.03 -40.42 -20.08
CA LEU A 614 25.48 -40.94 -21.33
C LEU A 614 25.80 -42.42 -21.61
N LYS A 615 26.27 -43.21 -20.64
CA LYS A 615 26.59 -44.65 -20.86
C LYS A 615 25.76 -45.65 -20.04
N ARG A 616 24.53 -45.32 -19.59
CA ARG A 616 23.64 -46.36 -19.02
C ARG A 616 22.18 -46.18 -19.47
N ALA A 617 21.96 -46.10 -20.78
CA ALA A 617 20.68 -46.39 -21.40
C ALA A 617 21.02 -47.17 -22.68
N GLY A 618 21.28 -48.43 -22.51
CA GLY A 618 21.42 -49.43 -23.53
C GLY A 618 20.76 -50.70 -23.05
#